data_16047d5ec2b585682201daa176e8a81a
#
_entry.id   16047d5ec2b585682201daa176e8a81a
#
_cell.length_a   1.000
_cell.length_b   1.000
_cell.length_c   1.000
_cell.angle_alpha   90.00
_cell.angle_beta   90.00
_cell.angle_gamma   90.00
#
_symmetry.space_group_name_H-M   'P 1'
#
loop_
_entity.id
_entity.type
_entity.pdbx_description
1 polymer ?
#
loop_
_entity_poly.entity_id
_entity_poly.type
_entity_poly.pdbx_seq_one_letter_code
_entity_poly.pdbx_strand_id
1 'polypeptide(L)'
;MVYWADVMYAAATDAGGSGQESIEYEGIEPGALTEIDESYIEEADGAEREFLESMIENYDLDHPDEPEAPEAGPPDQAVSPSPGAEARVAAASALEAVPLPWFIKRPLMKVLLRDVHHYLFNTSHSPRSGSTYKVRDEVRNRFVGDLVAVDEGPHVVVAHSLGTVIAYDCIKRVADTKRVDMLITLGTPLGMSEIQHNMRPEWSKDDGYPDGLPNWVNVADTIDPVCVADPFIANDYKRKKASAVRDEAVNNGGLFRHPSGKYFRQPVVQEAVRRGLGL
;
A
#
# COMPACT_ATOMS: atom_id res chain seq x y z
N MET A 1 5.43 -16.75 1.34
CA MET A 1 4.94 -15.36 1.64
C MET A 1 6.13 -14.59 2.15
N VAL A 2 6.48 -13.49 1.50
CA VAL A 2 7.56 -12.62 2.01
C VAL A 2 7.00 -11.83 3.18
N TYR A 3 7.53 -12.07 4.38
CA TYR A 3 7.19 -11.33 5.58
C TYR A 3 8.31 -10.36 5.93
N TRP A 4 8.02 -9.07 5.91
CA TRP A 4 9.00 -8.01 6.16
C TRP A 4 8.60 -7.08 7.32
N ALA A 5 7.36 -7.16 7.80
CA ALA A 5 6.88 -6.25 8.83
C ALA A 5 7.69 -6.29 10.14
N ASP A 6 8.26 -7.44 10.50
CA ASP A 6 9.16 -7.55 11.67
C ASP A 6 10.51 -6.85 11.50
N VAL A 7 10.84 -6.40 10.29
CA VAL A 7 11.98 -5.51 10.03
C VAL A 7 11.68 -4.11 10.56
N MET A 8 10.42 -3.68 10.49
CA MET A 8 9.98 -2.36 10.91
C MET A 8 9.41 -2.34 12.33
N TYR A 9 8.84 -3.46 12.80
CA TYR A 9 8.06 -3.51 14.04
C TYR A 9 8.57 -4.57 15.01
N ALA A 10 8.61 -4.26 16.31
CA ALA A 10 9.16 -5.13 17.36
C ALA A 10 8.29 -6.39 17.59
N ALA A 11 6.99 -6.31 17.39
CA ALA A 11 6.05 -7.40 17.55
C ALA A 11 5.13 -7.49 16.34
N ALA A 12 4.86 -8.73 15.88
CA ALA A 12 3.71 -8.96 15.04
C ALA A 12 2.47 -8.74 15.92
N THR A 13 1.58 -7.85 15.53
CA THR A 13 0.27 -7.77 16.17
C THR A 13 -0.49 -9.04 15.81
N ASP A 14 -0.76 -9.89 16.81
CA ASP A 14 -1.58 -11.08 16.63
C ASP A 14 -2.99 -10.64 16.19
N ALA A 15 -3.30 -10.81 14.93
CA ALA A 15 -4.65 -10.66 14.38
C ALA A 15 -5.54 -11.86 14.82
N GLY A 16 -5.59 -12.13 16.12
CA GLY A 16 -6.35 -13.20 16.76
C GLY A 16 -7.42 -12.65 17.68
N GLY A 17 -8.42 -11.95 17.15
CA GLY A 17 -9.56 -11.42 17.90
C GLY A 17 -10.86 -11.57 17.13
N SER A 18 -11.72 -12.39 17.68
CA SER A 18 -13.09 -12.68 17.26
C SER A 18 -13.92 -11.49 16.77
N GLY A 19 -14.39 -11.51 15.52
CA GLY A 19 -15.74 -11.08 15.14
C GLY A 19 -16.08 -9.60 15.08
N GLN A 20 -15.14 -8.68 15.26
CA GLN A 20 -15.28 -7.27 14.88
C GLN A 20 -14.43 -7.03 13.65
N GLU A 21 -14.96 -6.29 12.65
CA GLU A 21 -14.18 -5.79 11.52
C GLU A 21 -13.07 -4.87 12.07
N SER A 22 -12.00 -5.50 12.54
CA SER A 22 -10.80 -4.80 12.98
C SER A 22 -10.24 -4.07 11.78
N ILE A 23 -9.80 -2.84 12.00
CA ILE A 23 -9.01 -2.08 11.05
C ILE A 23 -7.69 -2.83 10.90
N GLU A 24 -7.71 -3.91 10.10
CA GLU A 24 -6.52 -4.66 9.75
C GLU A 24 -5.70 -3.84 8.75
N TYR A 25 -4.97 -2.89 9.26
CA TYR A 25 -3.81 -2.38 8.54
C TYR A 25 -2.65 -3.32 8.83
N GLU A 26 -2.55 -4.41 8.06
CA GLU A 26 -1.49 -5.42 8.12
C GLU A 26 -1.00 -5.78 9.55
N GLY A 27 -1.92 -5.86 10.50
CA GLY A 27 -1.60 -6.21 11.88
C GLY A 27 -1.28 -5.04 12.81
N ILE A 28 -1.50 -3.80 12.41
CA ILE A 28 -1.35 -2.64 13.29
C ILE A 28 -2.69 -2.37 13.98
N GLU A 29 -2.72 -2.48 15.30
CA GLU A 29 -3.86 -2.07 16.13
C GLU A 29 -4.13 -0.57 15.93
N PRO A 30 -5.39 -0.11 15.85
CA PRO A 30 -5.71 1.31 15.72
C PRO A 30 -5.06 2.20 16.79
N GLY A 31 -4.85 1.67 18.00
CA GLY A 31 -4.14 2.35 19.07
C GLY A 31 -2.63 2.51 18.83
N ALA A 32 -2.03 1.63 18.06
CA ALA A 32 -0.61 1.73 17.69
C ALA A 32 -0.35 2.78 16.62
N LEU A 33 -1.38 3.24 15.92
CA LEU A 33 -1.30 4.34 14.94
C LEU A 33 -1.20 5.72 15.60
N THR A 34 -1.47 5.83 16.91
CA THR A 34 -1.50 7.12 17.63
C THR A 34 -0.12 7.54 18.18
N GLU A 35 0.85 6.64 18.26
CA GLU A 35 2.19 6.88 18.80
C GLU A 35 3.28 6.54 17.78
N ILE A 36 3.23 7.18 16.62
CA ILE A 36 4.32 7.05 15.65
C ILE A 36 5.45 7.97 16.11
N ASP A 37 6.61 7.37 16.37
CA ASP A 37 7.83 8.14 16.62
C ASP A 37 8.21 8.88 15.33
N GLU A 38 8.14 10.20 15.36
CA GLU A 38 8.44 11.11 14.25
C GLU A 38 9.87 11.67 14.31
N SER A 39 10.72 11.18 15.22
CA SER A 39 12.12 11.63 15.35
C SER A 39 12.91 11.48 14.04
N TYR A 40 12.56 10.51 13.20
CA TYR A 40 13.18 10.31 11.90
C TYR A 40 13.01 11.53 10.96
N ILE A 41 11.96 12.36 11.17
CA ILE A 41 11.73 13.58 10.38
C ILE A 41 12.73 14.66 10.80
N GLU A 42 12.96 14.79 12.12
CA GLU A 42 13.90 15.77 12.67
C GLU A 42 15.36 15.43 12.33
N GLU A 43 15.69 14.14 12.32
CA GLU A 43 17.02 13.62 12.05
C GLU A 43 17.39 13.61 10.56
N ALA A 44 16.40 13.70 9.66
CA ALA A 44 16.61 13.65 8.22
C ALA A 44 17.37 14.89 7.71
N ASP A 45 18.20 14.71 6.70
CA ASP A 45 18.89 15.77 5.99
C ASP A 45 18.87 15.55 4.47
N GLY A 46 19.28 16.58 3.70
CA GLY A 46 19.43 16.49 2.25
C GLY A 46 18.18 15.91 1.56
N ALA A 47 18.39 14.89 0.74
CA ALA A 47 17.31 14.27 -0.06
C ALA A 47 16.25 13.56 0.79
N GLU A 48 16.62 13.08 1.99
CA GLU A 48 15.66 12.47 2.93
C GLU A 48 14.67 13.52 3.42
N ARG A 49 15.18 14.66 3.84
CA ARG A 49 14.36 15.80 4.30
C ARG A 49 13.45 16.31 3.20
N GLU A 50 13.98 16.52 1.99
CA GLU A 50 13.20 16.98 0.83
C GLU A 50 12.04 16.01 0.53
N PHE A 51 12.29 14.71 0.58
CA PHE A 51 11.24 13.69 0.41
C PHE A 51 10.16 13.79 1.49
N LEU A 52 10.56 13.85 2.76
CA LEU A 52 9.64 13.89 3.89
C LEU A 52 8.78 15.16 3.87
N GLU A 53 9.40 16.33 3.67
CA GLU A 53 8.69 17.60 3.57
C GLU A 53 7.69 17.60 2.40
N SER A 54 8.08 17.11 1.22
CA SER A 54 7.19 16.99 0.06
C SER A 54 6.00 16.07 0.34
N MET A 55 6.22 14.92 0.98
CA MET A 55 5.14 14.00 1.35
C MET A 55 4.20 14.62 2.39
N ILE A 56 4.75 15.28 3.40
CA ILE A 56 3.96 15.94 4.45
C ILE A 56 3.09 17.04 3.82
N GLU A 57 3.65 17.89 2.98
CA GLU A 57 2.95 19.00 2.32
C GLU A 57 1.88 18.47 1.35
N ASN A 58 2.25 17.56 0.43
CA ASN A 58 1.35 17.10 -0.61
C ASN A 58 0.17 16.26 -0.10
N TYR A 59 0.35 15.61 1.05
CA TYR A 59 -0.71 14.79 1.67
C TYR A 59 -1.30 15.43 2.93
N ASP A 60 -0.94 16.70 3.23
CA ASP A 60 -1.50 17.51 4.33
C ASP A 60 -1.36 16.83 5.71
N LEU A 61 -0.21 16.19 5.94
CA LEU A 61 -0.01 15.37 7.14
C LEU A 61 0.23 16.18 8.43
N ASP A 62 0.57 17.47 8.32
CA ASP A 62 0.81 18.37 9.45
C ASP A 62 -0.43 19.16 9.88
N HIS A 63 -1.54 19.09 9.13
CA HIS A 63 -2.73 19.83 9.48
C HIS A 63 -3.21 19.44 10.88
N PRO A 64 -3.45 20.40 11.79
CA PRO A 64 -3.99 20.09 13.10
C PRO A 64 -5.34 19.39 12.94
N ASP A 65 -5.61 18.43 13.83
CA ASP A 65 -6.84 17.65 13.80
C ASP A 65 -8.04 18.57 13.55
N GLU A 66 -8.82 18.28 12.51
CA GLU A 66 -10.12 18.92 12.35
C GLU A 66 -10.92 18.68 13.63
N PRO A 67 -11.72 19.67 14.09
CA PRO A 67 -12.49 19.53 15.30
C PRO A 67 -13.29 18.23 15.25
N GLU A 68 -13.29 17.49 16.36
CA GLU A 68 -14.04 16.25 16.57
C GLU A 68 -15.32 16.24 15.75
N ALA A 69 -15.50 15.15 14.96
CA ALA A 69 -16.76 14.95 14.26
C ALA A 69 -17.91 15.20 15.22
N PRO A 70 -18.94 15.96 14.85
CA PRO A 70 -20.04 16.28 15.74
C PRO A 70 -20.51 15.00 16.42
N GLU A 71 -20.50 14.96 17.75
CA GLU A 71 -21.02 13.84 18.52
C GLU A 71 -22.35 13.42 17.88
N ALA A 72 -22.42 12.15 17.45
CA ALA A 72 -23.67 11.60 16.96
C ALA A 72 -24.68 11.74 18.11
N GLY A 73 -25.54 12.74 18.02
CA GLY A 73 -26.62 12.94 18.97
C GLY A 73 -27.39 11.63 19.12
N PRO A 74 -28.03 11.40 20.28
CA PRO A 74 -28.75 10.17 20.54
C PRO A 74 -29.72 9.90 19.37
N PRO A 75 -29.85 8.62 18.92
CA PRO A 75 -30.72 8.29 17.79
C PRO A 75 -32.13 8.73 18.09
N ASP A 76 -32.56 9.83 17.46
CA ASP A 76 -33.93 10.30 17.58
C ASP A 76 -34.84 9.34 16.84
N GLN A 77 -35.96 9.09 17.46
CA GLN A 77 -36.86 7.98 17.23
C GLN A 77 -37.29 7.77 15.78
N ALA A 78 -37.30 6.50 15.42
CA ALA A 78 -37.82 5.92 14.22
C ALA A 78 -39.10 6.56 13.66
N VAL A 79 -39.04 6.96 12.41
CA VAL A 79 -40.21 6.92 11.53
C VAL A 79 -39.82 6.07 10.32
N SER A 80 -40.34 4.84 10.29
CA SER A 80 -40.28 4.00 9.12
C SER A 80 -41.19 4.54 8.02
N PRO A 81 -40.75 4.52 6.78
CA PRO A 81 -41.02 3.40 5.88
C PRO A 81 -39.74 2.80 5.33
N SER A 82 -39.69 1.49 5.20
CA SER A 82 -38.58 0.77 4.60
C SER A 82 -38.32 1.28 3.19
N PRO A 83 -37.12 1.84 2.91
CA PRO A 83 -36.77 2.22 1.54
C PRO A 83 -36.79 0.97 0.65
N GLY A 84 -37.34 1.10 -0.55
CA GLY A 84 -37.31 0.05 -1.56
C GLY A 84 -35.83 -0.38 -1.88
N ALA A 85 -35.64 -1.56 -2.44
CA ALA A 85 -34.32 -2.10 -2.74
C ALA A 85 -33.44 -1.12 -3.53
N GLU A 86 -34.03 -0.35 -4.45
CA GLU A 86 -33.33 0.67 -5.25
C GLU A 86 -32.83 1.86 -4.42
N ALA A 87 -33.61 2.31 -3.44
CA ALA A 87 -33.20 3.38 -2.52
C ALA A 87 -32.08 2.93 -1.56
N ARG A 88 -32.06 1.66 -1.18
CA ARG A 88 -30.98 1.06 -0.37
C ARG A 88 -29.68 0.95 -1.16
N VAL A 89 -29.76 0.54 -2.43
CA VAL A 89 -28.59 0.49 -3.34
C VAL A 89 -28.05 1.89 -3.57
N ALA A 90 -28.91 2.89 -3.82
CA ALA A 90 -28.49 4.28 -4.02
C ALA A 90 -27.87 4.89 -2.74
N ALA A 91 -28.44 4.60 -1.56
CA ALA A 91 -27.89 5.04 -0.28
C ALA A 91 -26.56 4.35 0.06
N ALA A 92 -26.43 3.05 -0.23
CA ALA A 92 -25.18 2.33 -0.09
C ALA A 92 -24.09 2.89 -1.02
N SER A 93 -24.43 3.14 -2.30
CA SER A 93 -23.52 3.74 -3.27
C SER A 93 -23.11 5.17 -2.89
N ALA A 94 -23.99 5.96 -2.28
CA ALA A 94 -23.68 7.30 -1.80
C ALA A 94 -22.76 7.28 -0.57
N LEU A 95 -22.96 6.33 0.35
CA LEU A 95 -22.07 6.10 1.50
C LEU A 95 -20.69 5.55 1.05
N GLU A 96 -20.66 4.75 -0.01
CA GLU A 96 -19.43 4.21 -0.59
C GLU A 96 -18.57 5.27 -1.29
N ALA A 97 -19.14 6.42 -1.63
CA ALA A 97 -18.43 7.53 -2.27
C ALA A 97 -17.88 8.56 -1.27
N VAL A 98 -18.09 8.39 0.04
CA VAL A 98 -17.55 9.32 1.04
C VAL A 98 -16.06 9.05 1.22
N PRO A 99 -15.18 10.07 1.02
CA PRO A 99 -13.76 9.94 1.32
C PRO A 99 -13.54 9.54 2.77
N LEU A 100 -12.47 8.77 3.00
CA LEU A 100 -12.10 8.38 4.36
C LEU A 100 -11.92 9.63 5.24
N PRO A 101 -12.55 9.71 6.41
CA PRO A 101 -12.36 10.83 7.32
C PRO A 101 -10.90 11.07 7.66
N TRP A 102 -10.49 12.34 7.78
CA TRP A 102 -9.11 12.74 7.96
C TRP A 102 -8.43 12.07 9.17
N PHE A 103 -9.12 11.98 10.30
CA PHE A 103 -8.61 11.35 11.51
C PHE A 103 -8.27 9.85 11.36
N ILE A 104 -8.78 9.21 10.30
CA ILE A 104 -8.44 7.81 9.94
C ILE A 104 -7.35 7.79 8.86
N LYS A 105 -7.44 8.69 7.88
CA LYS A 105 -6.50 8.77 6.77
C LYS A 105 -5.09 9.13 7.23
N ARG A 106 -4.97 10.15 8.11
CA ARG A 106 -3.69 10.69 8.55
C ARG A 106 -2.77 9.66 9.23
N PRO A 107 -3.21 8.89 10.24
CA PRO A 107 -2.36 7.87 10.84
C PRO A 107 -1.87 6.83 9.84
N LEU A 108 -2.73 6.40 8.91
CA LEU A 108 -2.37 5.47 7.86
C LEU A 108 -1.26 6.03 6.95
N MET A 109 -1.41 7.30 6.54
CA MET A 109 -0.41 7.95 5.68
C MET A 109 0.90 8.22 6.42
N LYS A 110 0.89 8.51 7.72
CA LYS A 110 2.10 8.65 8.53
C LYS A 110 2.87 7.33 8.66
N VAL A 111 2.18 6.21 8.85
CA VAL A 111 2.82 4.88 8.84
C VAL A 111 3.44 4.60 7.48
N LEU A 112 2.69 4.84 6.40
CA LEU A 112 3.21 4.66 5.04
C LEU A 112 4.45 5.54 4.80
N LEU A 113 4.40 6.82 5.20
CA LEU A 113 5.51 7.76 5.06
C LEU A 113 6.78 7.24 5.75
N ARG A 114 6.67 6.83 7.02
CA ARG A 114 7.80 6.30 7.78
C ARG A 114 8.40 5.05 7.12
N ASP A 115 7.55 4.10 6.77
CA ASP A 115 8.01 2.81 6.25
C ASP A 115 8.61 2.95 4.85
N VAL A 116 8.01 3.78 4.00
CA VAL A 116 8.55 4.12 2.67
C VAL A 116 9.88 4.86 2.80
N HIS A 117 10.01 5.83 3.72
CA HIS A 117 11.25 6.54 3.98
C HIS A 117 12.37 5.58 4.37
N HIS A 118 12.16 4.76 5.39
CA HIS A 118 13.16 3.79 5.83
C HIS A 118 13.59 2.84 4.69
N TYR A 119 12.65 2.42 3.86
CA TYR A 119 12.94 1.56 2.72
C TYR A 119 13.73 2.30 1.63
N LEU A 120 13.24 3.45 1.14
CA LEU A 120 13.83 4.17 0.01
C LEU A 120 15.24 4.69 0.33
N PHE A 121 15.47 5.16 1.54
CA PHE A 121 16.77 5.70 1.96
C PHE A 121 17.67 4.67 2.64
N ASN A 122 17.20 3.41 2.77
CA ASN A 122 17.97 2.32 3.36
C ASN A 122 18.53 2.69 4.74
N THR A 123 17.70 3.30 5.57
CA THR A 123 18.15 3.78 6.88
C THR A 123 18.55 2.65 7.80
N SER A 124 19.36 2.96 8.82
CA SER A 124 19.63 2.02 9.89
C SER A 124 18.45 2.01 10.85
N HIS A 125 17.87 0.85 11.09
CA HIS A 125 16.71 0.71 11.96
C HIS A 125 16.86 -0.50 12.87
N SER A 126 16.28 -0.42 14.05
CA SER A 126 16.26 -1.51 15.02
C SER A 126 14.96 -1.47 15.83
N PRO A 127 13.94 -2.24 15.44
CA PRO A 127 12.73 -2.34 16.23
C PRO A 127 12.93 -3.15 17.53
N ARG A 128 14.09 -3.84 17.65
CA ARG A 128 14.43 -4.68 18.81
C ARG A 128 15.82 -4.33 19.33
N SER A 129 15.95 -4.29 20.66
CA SER A 129 17.24 -4.07 21.31
C SER A 129 18.28 -5.11 20.87
N GLY A 130 19.46 -4.63 20.47
CA GLY A 130 20.61 -5.47 20.13
C GLY A 130 20.70 -5.96 18.69
N SER A 131 19.77 -5.54 17.80
CA SER A 131 19.88 -5.79 16.35
C SER A 131 19.71 -4.48 15.60
N THR A 132 20.69 -4.15 14.74
CA THR A 132 20.58 -3.00 13.83
C THR A 132 20.90 -3.47 12.43
N TYR A 133 20.10 -3.07 11.47
CA TYR A 133 20.26 -3.42 10.06
C TYR A 133 19.85 -2.27 9.15
N LYS A 134 20.27 -2.36 7.90
CA LYS A 134 19.80 -1.51 6.82
C LYS A 134 18.49 -2.07 6.28
N VAL A 135 17.41 -1.28 6.39
CA VAL A 135 16.04 -1.75 6.13
C VAL A 135 15.87 -2.34 4.74
N ARG A 136 16.26 -1.58 3.71
CA ARG A 136 16.11 -2.05 2.33
C ARG A 136 16.92 -3.31 2.04
N ASP A 137 18.16 -3.38 2.54
CA ASP A 137 19.02 -4.53 2.31
C ASP A 137 18.43 -5.79 2.94
N GLU A 138 17.95 -5.68 4.17
CA GLU A 138 17.32 -6.80 4.87
C GLU A 138 16.03 -7.26 4.16
N VAL A 139 15.16 -6.32 3.77
CA VAL A 139 13.91 -6.64 3.07
C VAL A 139 14.16 -7.26 1.69
N ARG A 140 15.14 -6.73 0.93
CA ARG A 140 15.55 -7.32 -0.36
C ARG A 140 16.07 -8.74 -0.21
N ASN A 141 16.92 -8.97 0.79
CA ASN A 141 17.46 -10.31 1.06
C ASN A 141 16.34 -11.32 1.34
N ARG A 142 15.32 -10.93 2.10
CA ARG A 142 14.15 -11.79 2.34
C ARG A 142 13.34 -12.04 1.08
N PHE A 143 13.03 -10.98 0.32
CA PHE A 143 12.28 -11.12 -0.93
C PHE A 143 12.98 -12.08 -1.90
N VAL A 144 14.27 -11.86 -2.14
CA VAL A 144 15.07 -12.71 -3.05
C VAL A 144 15.18 -14.13 -2.50
N GLY A 145 15.44 -14.27 -1.20
CA GLY A 145 15.55 -15.58 -0.55
C GLY A 145 14.27 -16.40 -0.65
N ASP A 146 13.13 -15.80 -0.35
CA ASP A 146 11.82 -16.45 -0.48
C ASP A 146 11.50 -16.81 -1.94
N LEU A 147 11.83 -15.93 -2.89
CA LEU A 147 11.59 -16.18 -4.31
C LEU A 147 12.48 -17.30 -4.86
N VAL A 148 13.73 -17.40 -4.41
CA VAL A 148 14.65 -18.47 -4.79
C VAL A 148 14.26 -19.81 -4.17
N ALA A 149 13.66 -19.79 -2.98
CA ALA A 149 13.25 -21.00 -2.26
C ALA A 149 12.03 -21.71 -2.86
N VAL A 150 11.29 -21.06 -3.79
CA VAL A 150 10.15 -21.71 -4.45
C VAL A 150 10.61 -22.59 -5.63
N ASP A 151 9.84 -23.64 -5.89
CA ASP A 151 10.11 -24.64 -6.94
C ASP A 151 10.06 -24.04 -8.36
N GLU A 152 10.43 -24.84 -9.37
CA GLU A 152 10.26 -24.47 -10.77
C GLU A 152 8.76 -24.41 -11.12
N GLY A 153 8.37 -23.37 -11.82
CA GLY A 153 6.99 -23.15 -12.25
C GLY A 153 6.72 -21.68 -12.54
N PRO A 154 5.47 -21.32 -12.88
CA PRO A 154 5.11 -19.93 -13.03
C PRO A 154 5.13 -19.23 -11.67
N HIS A 155 5.86 -18.11 -11.58
CA HIS A 155 5.96 -17.31 -10.37
C HIS A 155 5.07 -16.09 -10.48
N VAL A 156 4.04 -16.03 -9.62
CA VAL A 156 3.14 -14.88 -9.48
C VAL A 156 3.46 -14.18 -8.18
N VAL A 157 3.88 -12.93 -8.27
CA VAL A 157 4.06 -12.06 -7.10
C VAL A 157 2.81 -11.19 -6.95
N VAL A 158 2.14 -11.33 -5.81
CA VAL A 158 1.04 -10.46 -5.41
C VAL A 158 1.55 -9.59 -4.27
N ALA A 159 1.56 -8.29 -4.49
CA ALA A 159 2.09 -7.31 -3.55
C ALA A 159 1.02 -6.27 -3.19
N HIS A 160 1.00 -5.83 -1.94
CA HIS A 160 0.04 -4.86 -1.42
C HIS A 160 0.76 -3.70 -0.75
N SER A 161 0.24 -2.48 -0.88
CA SER A 161 0.74 -1.29 -0.20
C SER A 161 2.24 -1.06 -0.42
N LEU A 162 3.03 -0.81 0.62
CA LEU A 162 4.50 -0.73 0.54
C LEU A 162 5.14 -1.98 -0.08
N GLY A 163 4.53 -3.15 0.11
CA GLY A 163 5.00 -4.38 -0.54
C GLY A 163 5.09 -4.27 -2.06
N THR A 164 4.31 -3.39 -2.69
CA THR A 164 4.37 -3.13 -4.14
C THR A 164 5.64 -2.38 -4.55
N VAL A 165 6.08 -1.43 -3.72
CA VAL A 165 7.35 -0.71 -3.89
C VAL A 165 8.52 -1.68 -3.77
N ILE A 166 8.48 -2.54 -2.74
CA ILE A 166 9.48 -3.58 -2.49
C ILE A 166 9.56 -4.56 -3.68
N ALA A 167 8.41 -5.08 -4.12
CA ALA A 167 8.35 -6.02 -5.23
C ALA A 167 8.86 -5.39 -6.53
N TYR A 168 8.41 -4.18 -6.85
CA TYR A 168 8.90 -3.44 -8.02
C TYR A 168 10.42 -3.22 -7.95
N ASP A 169 10.93 -2.73 -6.83
CA ASP A 169 12.34 -2.45 -6.63
C ASP A 169 13.18 -3.73 -6.78
N CYS A 170 12.77 -4.83 -6.15
CA CYS A 170 13.49 -6.10 -6.28
C CYS A 170 13.48 -6.64 -7.71
N ILE A 171 12.34 -6.62 -8.40
CA ILE A 171 12.22 -7.13 -9.78
C ILE A 171 12.99 -6.25 -10.76
N LYS A 172 13.00 -4.92 -10.56
CA LYS A 172 13.65 -3.97 -11.47
C LYS A 172 15.15 -3.82 -11.24
N ARG A 173 15.61 -3.88 -9.97
CA ARG A 173 16.94 -3.41 -9.56
C ARG A 173 17.85 -4.48 -8.97
N VAL A 174 17.32 -5.62 -8.56
CA VAL A 174 18.13 -6.70 -7.97
C VAL A 174 18.47 -7.74 -9.02
N ALA A 175 19.75 -7.79 -9.41
CA ALA A 175 20.23 -8.63 -10.53
C ALA A 175 19.96 -10.14 -10.35
N ASP A 176 19.99 -10.62 -9.10
CA ASP A 176 19.81 -12.04 -8.77
C ASP A 176 18.35 -12.41 -8.49
N THR A 177 17.41 -11.50 -8.76
CA THR A 177 15.98 -11.79 -8.60
C THR A 177 15.57 -12.88 -9.60
N LYS A 178 15.00 -13.96 -9.07
CA LYS A 178 14.43 -15.03 -9.90
C LYS A 178 13.35 -14.45 -10.82
N ARG A 179 13.20 -15.04 -12.00
CA ARG A 179 12.17 -14.65 -12.96
C ARG A 179 10.79 -14.66 -12.31
N VAL A 180 10.06 -13.58 -12.48
CA VAL A 180 8.64 -13.41 -12.13
C VAL A 180 7.83 -13.41 -13.42
N ASP A 181 6.81 -14.24 -13.51
CA ASP A 181 5.95 -14.35 -14.70
C ASP A 181 4.79 -13.37 -14.67
N MET A 182 4.35 -12.97 -13.47
CA MET A 182 3.34 -11.95 -13.28
C MET A 182 3.54 -11.19 -11.96
N LEU A 183 3.47 -9.87 -12.04
CA LEU A 183 3.33 -8.99 -10.88
C LEU A 183 1.89 -8.51 -10.79
N ILE A 184 1.29 -8.59 -9.60
CA ILE A 184 -0.03 -8.03 -9.29
C ILE A 184 0.17 -7.06 -8.14
N THR A 185 -0.08 -5.77 -8.38
CA THR A 185 0.01 -4.71 -7.36
C THR A 185 -1.38 -4.31 -6.90
N LEU A 186 -1.57 -4.22 -5.58
CA LEU A 186 -2.84 -3.96 -4.92
C LEU A 186 -2.69 -2.73 -4.04
N GLY A 187 -3.53 -1.70 -4.23
CA GLY A 187 -3.50 -0.48 -3.40
C GLY A 187 -2.10 0.14 -3.33
N THR A 188 -1.47 0.36 -4.48
CA THR A 188 -0.06 0.72 -4.58
C THR A 188 0.18 2.22 -4.42
N PRO A 189 1.23 2.64 -3.69
CA PRO A 189 1.70 4.03 -3.70
C PRO A 189 2.68 4.33 -4.85
N LEU A 190 2.92 3.41 -5.79
CA LEU A 190 3.85 3.60 -6.92
C LEU A 190 3.47 4.77 -7.86
N GLY A 191 2.23 5.24 -7.81
CA GLY A 191 1.80 6.45 -8.53
C GLY A 191 2.28 7.76 -7.90
N MET A 192 2.76 7.75 -6.65
CA MET A 192 3.24 8.95 -5.97
C MET A 192 4.55 9.44 -6.59
N SER A 193 4.58 10.72 -6.98
CA SER A 193 5.74 11.34 -7.64
C SER A 193 7.00 11.29 -6.79
N GLU A 194 6.87 11.42 -5.47
CA GLU A 194 7.97 11.37 -4.50
C GLU A 194 8.63 9.99 -4.49
N ILE A 195 7.84 8.93 -4.53
CA ILE A 195 8.34 7.55 -4.60
C ILE A 195 9.05 7.33 -5.93
N GLN A 196 8.42 7.72 -7.05
CA GLN A 196 8.98 7.61 -8.39
C GLN A 196 10.31 8.36 -8.51
N HIS A 197 10.39 9.57 -7.96
CA HIS A 197 11.61 10.37 -7.97
C HIS A 197 12.77 9.66 -7.25
N ASN A 198 12.51 9.06 -6.11
CA ASN A 198 13.53 8.37 -5.32
C ASN A 198 13.91 6.98 -5.86
N MET A 199 13.23 6.49 -6.90
CA MET A 199 13.60 5.27 -7.63
C MET A 199 14.46 5.53 -8.88
N ARG A 200 14.83 6.78 -9.16
CA ARG A 200 15.78 7.09 -10.26
C ARG A 200 17.19 6.59 -9.92
N PRO A 201 18.04 6.32 -10.93
CA PRO A 201 17.78 6.43 -12.38
C PRO A 201 17.04 5.24 -13.00
N GLU A 202 16.82 4.15 -12.28
CA GLU A 202 16.26 2.91 -12.81
C GLU A 202 14.78 3.07 -13.21
N TRP A 203 14.05 3.96 -12.53
CA TRP A 203 12.73 4.37 -12.96
C TRP A 203 12.81 5.62 -13.85
N SER A 204 12.08 5.59 -14.95
CA SER A 204 11.71 6.77 -15.72
C SER A 204 10.31 6.57 -16.30
N LYS A 205 9.58 7.66 -16.53
CA LYS A 205 8.22 7.61 -17.04
C LYS A 205 8.09 6.83 -18.38
N ASP A 206 9.12 6.88 -19.22
CA ASP A 206 9.11 6.24 -20.54
C ASP A 206 9.71 4.84 -20.55
N ASP A 207 10.41 4.41 -19.50
CA ASP A 207 11.09 3.10 -19.40
C ASP A 207 11.18 2.62 -17.94
N GLY A 208 10.10 2.77 -17.19
CA GLY A 208 9.99 2.31 -15.80
C GLY A 208 9.59 0.85 -15.63
N TYR A 209 9.12 0.20 -16.68
CA TYR A 209 8.69 -1.19 -16.62
C TYR A 209 9.86 -2.15 -16.42
N PRO A 210 9.79 -3.16 -15.52
CA PRO A 210 10.87 -4.11 -15.31
C PRO A 210 11.16 -4.96 -16.55
N ASP A 211 12.43 -5.06 -16.92
CA ASP A 211 12.86 -5.96 -18.00
C ASP A 211 12.61 -7.43 -17.60
N GLY A 212 12.17 -8.24 -18.55
CA GLY A 212 11.91 -9.65 -18.29
C GLY A 212 10.61 -9.96 -17.54
N LEU A 213 9.84 -8.97 -17.06
CA LEU A 213 8.51 -9.16 -16.50
C LEU A 213 7.47 -9.26 -17.62
N PRO A 214 6.86 -10.45 -17.85
CA PRO A 214 5.90 -10.61 -18.95
C PRO A 214 4.59 -9.87 -18.73
N ASN A 215 4.09 -9.89 -17.50
CA ASN A 215 2.76 -9.36 -17.16
C ASN A 215 2.80 -8.57 -15.86
N TRP A 216 2.11 -7.43 -15.86
CA TRP A 216 1.87 -6.63 -14.67
C TRP A 216 0.41 -6.15 -14.66
N VAL A 217 -0.32 -6.50 -13.60
CA VAL A 217 -1.68 -6.02 -13.35
C VAL A 217 -1.65 -5.15 -12.11
N ASN A 218 -2.12 -3.93 -12.22
CA ASN A 218 -2.30 -3.03 -11.09
C ASN A 218 -3.79 -2.94 -10.76
N VAL A 219 -4.14 -3.14 -9.51
CA VAL A 219 -5.52 -3.10 -9.03
C VAL A 219 -5.65 -2.03 -7.96
N ALA A 220 -6.49 -1.04 -8.23
CA ALA A 220 -6.66 0.12 -7.36
C ALA A 220 -8.14 0.38 -7.06
N ASP A 221 -8.44 0.67 -5.80
CA ASP A 221 -9.67 1.36 -5.42
C ASP A 221 -9.39 2.87 -5.46
N THR A 222 -10.10 3.61 -6.29
CA THR A 222 -9.85 5.04 -6.52
C THR A 222 -10.12 5.94 -5.31
N ILE A 223 -10.64 5.38 -4.22
CA ILE A 223 -10.89 6.09 -2.96
C ILE A 223 -9.97 5.55 -1.83
N ASP A 224 -9.13 4.56 -2.12
CA ASP A 224 -8.10 4.09 -1.20
C ASP A 224 -7.05 5.20 -0.98
N PRO A 225 -6.85 5.68 0.27
CA PRO A 225 -5.98 6.82 0.57
C PRO A 225 -4.52 6.61 0.15
N VAL A 226 -4.08 5.36 0.03
CA VAL A 226 -2.69 5.05 -0.34
C VAL A 226 -2.45 5.22 -1.83
N CYS A 227 -3.43 4.93 -2.67
CA CYS A 227 -3.28 5.04 -4.13
C CYS A 227 -4.11 6.16 -4.77
N VAL A 228 -4.86 6.95 -3.97
CA VAL A 228 -5.78 7.98 -4.50
C VAL A 228 -5.09 9.08 -5.29
N ALA A 229 -3.82 9.35 -5.03
CA ALA A 229 -3.06 10.41 -5.72
C ALA A 229 -2.90 10.09 -7.22
N ASP A 230 -2.53 8.86 -7.54
CA ASP A 230 -2.52 8.32 -8.90
C ASP A 230 -2.75 6.80 -8.87
N PRO A 231 -4.02 6.36 -8.96
CA PRO A 231 -4.38 4.95 -8.90
C PRO A 231 -4.02 4.15 -10.17
N PHE A 232 -3.76 4.83 -11.28
CA PHE A 232 -3.56 4.21 -12.60
C PHE A 232 -2.14 4.45 -13.12
N ILE A 233 -1.26 3.51 -12.85
CA ILE A 233 0.19 3.64 -13.07
C ILE A 233 0.66 3.25 -14.49
N ALA A 234 -0.23 2.82 -15.38
CA ALA A 234 0.14 2.43 -16.75
C ALA A 234 0.75 3.57 -17.58
N ASN A 235 0.41 4.83 -17.25
CA ASN A 235 0.99 6.02 -17.85
C ASN A 235 2.41 6.34 -17.34
N ASP A 236 2.81 5.78 -16.20
CA ASP A 236 4.07 6.08 -15.51
C ASP A 236 5.11 4.95 -15.62
N TYR A 237 4.64 3.71 -15.72
CA TYR A 237 5.51 2.53 -15.83
C TYR A 237 5.45 1.93 -17.24
N LYS A 238 6.06 2.62 -18.18
CA LYS A 238 6.08 2.21 -19.59
C LYS A 238 7.26 1.32 -19.92
N ARG A 239 7.10 0.50 -20.94
CA ARG A 239 8.19 -0.23 -21.60
C ARG A 239 8.49 0.46 -22.92
N LYS A 240 9.64 1.15 -23.05
CA LYS A 240 10.04 1.84 -24.27
C LYS A 240 8.93 2.72 -24.86
N LYS A 241 8.32 3.54 -24.00
CA LYS A 241 7.22 4.47 -24.31
C LYS A 241 5.86 3.84 -24.60
N ALA A 242 5.71 2.52 -24.49
CA ALA A 242 4.43 1.83 -24.61
C ALA A 242 3.91 1.42 -23.22
N SER A 243 2.61 1.56 -22.99
CA SER A 243 1.99 1.01 -21.78
C SER A 243 2.07 -0.51 -21.80
N ALA A 244 2.49 -1.10 -20.66
CA ALA A 244 2.55 -2.54 -20.48
C ALA A 244 1.92 -2.98 -19.15
N VAL A 245 1.63 -2.02 -18.25
CA VAL A 245 0.83 -2.26 -17.04
C VAL A 245 -0.64 -2.27 -17.45
N ARG A 246 -1.40 -3.21 -16.91
CA ARG A 246 -2.85 -3.25 -17.02
C ARG A 246 -3.46 -2.74 -15.72
N ASP A 247 -4.03 -1.54 -15.75
CA ASP A 247 -4.76 -0.97 -14.63
C ASP A 247 -6.19 -1.49 -14.55
N GLU A 248 -6.61 -1.88 -13.36
CA GLU A 248 -7.96 -2.35 -13.04
C GLU A 248 -8.51 -1.57 -11.84
N ALA A 249 -9.66 -0.93 -12.02
CA ALA A 249 -10.37 -0.26 -10.96
C ALA A 249 -11.29 -1.23 -10.22
N VAL A 250 -11.29 -1.16 -8.88
CA VAL A 250 -12.17 -1.95 -8.03
C VAL A 250 -12.86 -1.07 -7.00
N ASN A 251 -13.91 -1.59 -6.37
CA ASN A 251 -14.57 -0.99 -5.23
C ASN A 251 -14.48 -1.96 -4.04
N ASN A 252 -13.68 -1.61 -3.03
CA ASN A 252 -13.48 -2.40 -1.83
C ASN A 252 -14.59 -2.21 -0.80
N GLY A 253 -15.47 -1.23 -1.01
CA GLY A 253 -16.62 -0.94 -0.15
C GLY A 253 -16.29 -0.49 1.27
N GLY A 254 -17.22 0.25 1.88
CA GLY A 254 -17.10 0.76 3.24
C GLY A 254 -16.05 1.86 3.40
N LEU A 255 -15.77 2.23 4.66
CA LEU A 255 -14.84 3.31 5.00
C LEU A 255 -13.37 2.90 4.82
N PHE A 256 -13.02 1.69 5.23
CA PHE A 256 -11.63 1.19 5.18
C PHE A 256 -11.43 0.41 3.88
N ARG A 257 -10.85 1.05 2.86
CA ARG A 257 -10.70 0.48 1.52
C ARG A 257 -9.35 -0.17 1.26
N HIS A 258 -8.36 0.18 2.09
CA HIS A 258 -6.97 -0.24 1.91
C HIS A 258 -6.66 -1.71 2.28
N PRO A 259 -7.33 -2.36 3.27
CA PRO A 259 -6.93 -3.69 3.71
C PRO A 259 -6.78 -4.71 2.58
N SER A 260 -5.67 -5.45 2.59
CA SER A 260 -5.30 -6.45 1.57
C SER A 260 -6.39 -7.50 1.35
N GLY A 261 -7.06 -7.93 2.44
CA GLY A 261 -8.16 -8.89 2.37
C GLY A 261 -9.34 -8.45 1.50
N LYS A 262 -9.58 -7.14 1.37
CA LYS A 262 -10.61 -6.60 0.47
C LYS A 262 -10.19 -6.72 -1.00
N TYR A 263 -8.93 -6.40 -1.30
CA TYR A 263 -8.37 -6.59 -2.64
C TYR A 263 -8.36 -8.05 -3.06
N PHE A 264 -7.96 -8.99 -2.18
CA PHE A 264 -7.94 -10.41 -2.49
C PHE A 264 -9.33 -11.00 -2.77
N ARG A 265 -10.40 -10.39 -2.27
CA ARG A 265 -11.79 -10.79 -2.57
C ARG A 265 -12.26 -10.34 -3.95
N GLN A 266 -11.57 -9.42 -4.61
CA GLN A 266 -11.96 -8.91 -5.92
C GLN A 266 -11.80 -9.99 -7.01
N PRO A 267 -12.82 -10.23 -7.84
CA PRO A 267 -12.75 -11.25 -8.89
C PRO A 267 -11.59 -11.02 -9.86
N VAL A 268 -11.27 -9.77 -10.19
CA VAL A 268 -10.17 -9.43 -11.09
C VAL A 268 -8.81 -9.86 -10.55
N VAL A 269 -8.60 -9.77 -9.22
CA VAL A 269 -7.37 -10.26 -8.57
C VAL A 269 -7.28 -11.78 -8.64
N GLN A 270 -8.37 -12.47 -8.30
CA GLN A 270 -8.43 -13.93 -8.36
C GLN A 270 -8.19 -14.46 -9.78
N GLU A 271 -8.77 -13.81 -10.79
CA GLU A 271 -8.57 -14.15 -12.19
C GLU A 271 -7.13 -13.87 -12.65
N ALA A 272 -6.55 -12.74 -12.22
CA ALA A 272 -5.16 -12.44 -12.53
C ALA A 272 -4.21 -13.50 -11.95
N VAL A 273 -4.43 -13.93 -10.71
CA VAL A 273 -3.64 -15.01 -10.07
C VAL A 273 -3.78 -16.32 -10.86
N ARG A 274 -5.02 -16.75 -11.18
CA ARG A 274 -5.25 -17.96 -11.97
C ARG A 274 -4.52 -17.91 -13.31
N ARG A 275 -4.68 -16.80 -14.03
CA ARG A 275 -4.01 -16.62 -15.34
C ARG A 275 -2.49 -16.66 -15.22
N GLY A 276 -1.94 -16.04 -14.16
CA GLY A 276 -0.49 -16.07 -13.92
C GLY A 276 0.05 -17.46 -13.60
N LEU A 277 -0.77 -18.29 -12.96
CA LEU A 277 -0.44 -19.69 -12.64
C LEU A 277 -0.79 -20.68 -13.78
N GLY A 278 -1.42 -20.20 -14.85
CA GLY A 278 -1.84 -21.06 -15.98
C GLY A 278 -3.06 -21.95 -15.65
N LEU A 279 -3.94 -21.51 -14.71
CA LEU A 279 -5.14 -22.24 -14.26
C LEU A 279 -6.43 -21.72 -14.90
#